data_6d0d986bbf0048f1fc8fb07b7e96496a
#
_entry.id   6d0d986bbf0048f1fc8fb07b7e96496a
#
_cell.length_a   1.000
_cell.length_b   1.000
_cell.length_c   1.000
_cell.angle_alpha   90.00
_cell.angle_beta   90.00
_cell.angle_gamma   90.00
#
_symmetry.space_group_name_H-M   'P 1'
#
loop_
_entity.id
_entity.type
_entity.pdbx_description
1 polymer ?
#
loop_
_entity_poly.entity_id
_entity_poly.type
_entity_poly.pdbx_seq_one_letter_code
_entity_poly.pdbx_strand_id
1 'polypeptide(L)'
;TGKVYFQQRKRAQLRIILATPLTVDRLCAPLDTNGYVSCYRKNKVVLNVMRWREGAAAWKGKLLDYRRYLINHEIGHYILGAGHATCPGAGQPAPVMMTLSVNRTGLGLRVVFSGRRPVM
;
A
#
# COMPACT_ATOMS: atom_id res chain seq x y z
N THR A 1 12.26 9.07 -16.26
CA THR A 1 11.85 8.73 -14.90
C THR A 1 13.02 8.13 -14.14
N GLY A 2 13.34 8.74 -13.03
CA GLY A 2 14.45 8.28 -12.20
C GLY A 2 14.17 6.93 -11.55
N LYS A 3 15.21 6.19 -11.33
CA LYS A 3 15.15 4.97 -10.53
C LYS A 3 15.48 5.32 -9.09
N VAL A 4 14.78 4.70 -8.14
CA VAL A 4 15.04 4.86 -6.73
C VAL A 4 15.67 3.57 -6.22
N TYR A 5 16.77 3.71 -5.53
CA TYR A 5 17.51 2.58 -4.97
C TYR A 5 17.40 2.62 -3.45
N PHE A 6 17.25 1.44 -2.86
CA PHE A 6 17.13 1.30 -1.41
C PHE A 6 18.27 0.43 -0.89
N GLN A 7 18.77 0.80 0.29
CA GLN A 7 19.74 0.00 1.04
C GLN A 7 19.20 -0.23 2.44
N GLN A 8 19.33 -1.45 2.91
CA GLN A 8 18.95 -1.77 4.29
C GLN A 8 20.06 -1.33 5.23
N ARG A 9 19.70 -0.56 6.25
CA ARG A 9 20.65 -0.05 7.26
C ARG A 9 20.01 -0.07 8.63
N LYS A 10 20.84 -0.17 9.66
CA LYS A 10 20.34 -0.10 11.05
C LYS A 10 19.71 1.24 11.37
N ARG A 11 20.30 2.33 10.86
CA ARG A 11 19.75 3.68 10.99
C ARG A 11 19.41 4.17 9.60
N ALA A 12 18.14 4.36 9.35
CA ALA A 12 17.66 4.75 8.04
C ALA A 12 16.64 5.86 8.16
N GLN A 13 16.55 6.67 7.11
CA GLN A 13 15.55 7.73 7.04
C GLN A 13 14.14 7.17 6.99
N LEU A 14 13.95 6.09 6.25
CA LEU A 14 12.65 5.43 6.14
C LEU A 14 12.68 4.14 6.94
N ARG A 15 11.70 3.96 7.79
CA ARG A 15 11.54 2.74 8.58
C ARG A 15 10.31 1.98 8.10
N ILE A 16 10.48 0.66 7.95
CA ILE A 16 9.37 -0.22 7.58
C ILE A 16 9.09 -1.11 8.78
N ILE A 17 7.88 -1.06 9.29
CA ILE A 17 7.47 -1.72 10.52
C ILE A 17 6.31 -2.64 10.20
N LEU A 18 6.41 -3.91 10.59
CA LEU A 18 5.31 -4.86 10.53
C LEU A 18 4.72 -4.96 11.94
N ALA A 19 3.44 -4.68 12.07
CA ALA A 19 2.82 -4.54 13.39
C ALA A 19 1.43 -5.16 13.43
N THR A 20 1.00 -5.50 14.65
CA THR A 20 -0.37 -5.96 14.88
C THR A 20 -1.36 -4.83 14.63
N PRO A 21 -2.65 -5.15 14.38
CA PRO A 21 -3.66 -4.11 14.08
C PRO A 21 -3.74 -3.00 15.13
N LEU A 22 -3.70 -3.33 16.40
CA LEU A 22 -3.76 -2.32 17.46
C LEU A 22 -2.53 -1.42 17.47
N THR A 23 -1.36 -2.00 17.22
CA THR A 23 -0.12 -1.21 17.15
C THR A 23 -0.12 -0.32 15.92
N VAL A 24 -0.65 -0.80 14.80
CA VAL A 24 -0.82 0.01 13.59
C VAL A 24 -1.71 1.23 13.91
N ASP A 25 -2.86 1.00 14.55
CA ASP A 25 -3.76 2.09 14.90
C ASP A 25 -3.07 3.15 15.75
N ARG A 26 -2.25 2.71 16.70
CA ARG A 26 -1.51 3.63 17.57
C ARG A 26 -0.43 4.40 16.82
N LEU A 27 0.37 3.69 16.01
CA LEU A 27 1.47 4.32 15.28
C LEU A 27 1.00 5.21 14.15
N CYS A 28 -0.16 4.93 13.60
CA CYS A 28 -0.71 5.69 12.48
C CYS A 28 -1.60 6.87 12.91
N ALA A 29 -1.92 6.96 14.21
CA ALA A 29 -2.75 8.05 14.68
C ALA A 29 -2.15 9.41 14.28
N PRO A 30 -2.95 10.42 13.93
CA PRO A 30 -4.42 10.47 13.97
C PRO A 30 -5.13 9.88 12.75
N LEU A 31 -4.41 9.22 11.85
CA LEU A 31 -5.03 8.55 10.72
C LEU A 31 -5.87 7.38 11.24
N ASP A 32 -7.07 7.23 10.70
CA ASP A 32 -7.96 6.15 11.09
C ASP A 32 -7.63 4.91 10.26
N THR A 33 -6.91 3.99 10.86
CA THR A 33 -6.58 2.71 10.21
C THR A 33 -7.55 1.59 10.57
N ASN A 34 -8.37 1.83 11.59
CA ASN A 34 -9.52 0.99 11.93
C ASN A 34 -9.17 -0.51 12.09
N GLY A 35 -7.96 -0.80 12.58
CA GLY A 35 -7.49 -2.18 12.76
C GLY A 35 -7.32 -2.94 11.46
N TYR A 36 -7.45 -2.31 10.32
CA TYR A 36 -7.48 -3.00 9.03
C TYR A 36 -6.37 -2.57 8.08
N VAL A 37 -6.18 -1.27 7.86
CA VAL A 37 -5.25 -0.80 6.83
C VAL A 37 -3.88 -0.46 7.40
N SER A 38 -2.89 -0.46 6.50
CA SER A 38 -1.54 0.01 6.79
C SER A 38 -1.46 1.52 6.56
N CYS A 39 -0.35 2.15 6.94
CA CYS A 39 -0.19 3.57 6.70
C CYS A 39 1.26 3.95 6.42
N TYR A 40 1.44 5.15 5.90
CA TYR A 40 2.71 5.85 5.91
C TYR A 40 2.55 7.11 6.74
N ARG A 41 3.46 7.32 7.70
CA ARG A 41 3.44 8.52 8.54
C ARG A 41 4.82 8.81 9.11
N LYS A 42 5.29 10.05 8.97
CA LYS A 42 6.54 10.52 9.55
C LYS A 42 7.72 9.58 9.26
N ASN A 43 7.94 9.31 7.98
CA ASN A 43 9.02 8.44 7.49
C ASN A 43 8.95 7.01 8.02
N LYS A 44 7.74 6.56 8.37
CA LYS A 44 7.49 5.18 8.78
C LYS A 44 6.42 4.59 7.87
N VAL A 45 6.74 3.45 7.28
CA VAL A 45 5.76 2.59 6.64
C VAL A 45 5.33 1.58 7.69
N VAL A 46 4.08 1.63 8.10
CA VAL A 46 3.55 0.72 9.13
C VAL A 46 2.61 -0.25 8.44
N LEU A 47 3.04 -1.51 8.36
CA LEU A 47 2.29 -2.56 7.68
C LEU A 47 1.49 -3.34 8.70
N ASN A 48 0.19 -3.49 8.43
CA ASN A 48 -0.68 -4.32 9.25
C ASN A 48 -0.37 -5.79 8.97
N VAL A 49 0.05 -6.53 10.00
CA VAL A 49 0.46 -7.93 9.82
C VAL A 49 -0.68 -8.80 9.29
N MET A 50 -1.92 -8.47 9.60
CA MET A 50 -3.06 -9.24 9.08
C MET A 50 -3.22 -9.03 7.58
N ARG A 51 -3.00 -7.80 7.10
CA ARG A 51 -3.00 -7.53 5.66
C ARG A 51 -1.84 -8.22 4.98
N TRP A 52 -0.68 -8.23 5.61
CA TRP A 52 0.48 -8.92 5.07
C TRP A 52 0.24 -10.41 4.90
N ARG A 53 -0.37 -11.04 5.92
CA ARG A 53 -0.62 -12.48 5.91
C ARG A 53 -1.79 -12.90 5.05
N GLU A 54 -2.85 -12.10 5.03
CA GLU A 54 -4.13 -12.50 4.46
C GLU A 54 -4.53 -11.72 3.21
N GLY A 55 -3.85 -10.61 2.94
CA GLY A 55 -4.29 -9.69 1.91
C GLY A 55 -5.46 -8.85 2.37
N ALA A 56 -6.16 -8.27 1.43
CA ALA A 56 -7.34 -7.47 1.69
C ALA A 56 -8.56 -8.08 1.00
N ALA A 57 -9.73 -7.85 1.59
CA ALA A 57 -10.97 -8.41 1.04
C ALA A 57 -11.22 -7.98 -0.41
N ALA A 58 -10.83 -6.76 -0.76
CA ALA A 58 -11.02 -6.22 -2.10
C ALA A 58 -10.00 -6.74 -3.12
N TRP A 59 -8.95 -7.43 -2.68
CA TRP A 59 -7.92 -7.94 -3.57
C TRP A 59 -8.32 -9.31 -4.10
N LYS A 60 -8.41 -9.45 -5.40
CA LYS A 60 -8.86 -10.70 -6.05
C LYS A 60 -7.72 -11.53 -6.62
N GLY A 61 -6.50 -11.04 -6.52
CA GLY A 61 -5.32 -11.71 -7.07
C GLY A 61 -4.53 -12.48 -6.03
N LYS A 62 -3.30 -12.80 -6.39
CA LYS A 62 -2.39 -13.56 -5.54
C LYS A 62 -1.91 -12.71 -4.36
N LEU A 63 -1.69 -13.37 -3.23
CA LEU A 63 -1.20 -12.71 -2.03
C LEU A 63 0.16 -12.02 -2.25
N LEU A 64 1.06 -12.65 -3.00
CA LEU A 64 2.36 -12.05 -3.29
C LEU A 64 2.22 -10.71 -4.03
N ASP A 65 1.31 -10.65 -4.98
CA ASP A 65 1.05 -9.43 -5.73
C ASP A 65 0.43 -8.35 -4.83
N TYR A 66 -0.43 -8.76 -3.90
CA TYR A 66 -0.96 -7.84 -2.90
C TYR A 66 0.15 -7.24 -2.05
N ARG A 67 1.09 -8.07 -1.59
CA ARG A 67 2.22 -7.59 -0.78
C ARG A 67 3.08 -6.59 -1.54
N ARG A 68 3.31 -6.85 -2.82
CA ARG A 68 4.03 -5.91 -3.69
C ARG A 68 3.29 -4.58 -3.82
N TYR A 69 1.99 -4.66 -4.04
CA TYR A 69 1.14 -3.48 -4.09
C TYR A 69 1.25 -2.69 -2.78
N LEU A 70 1.10 -3.37 -1.64
CA LEU A 70 1.08 -2.73 -0.33
C LEU A 70 2.37 -1.97 -0.05
N ILE A 71 3.52 -2.63 -0.26
CA ILE A 71 4.82 -1.99 -0.07
C ILE A 71 4.98 -0.81 -1.01
N ASN A 72 4.69 -0.99 -2.29
CA ASN A 72 4.86 0.08 -3.28
C ASN A 72 3.91 1.24 -3.00
N HIS A 73 2.73 0.98 -2.51
CA HIS A 73 1.77 2.01 -2.16
C HIS A 73 2.29 2.87 -1.00
N GLU A 74 2.70 2.24 0.10
CA GLU A 74 3.15 2.98 1.28
C GLU A 74 4.48 3.68 1.05
N ILE A 75 5.42 3.03 0.36
CA ILE A 75 6.69 3.68 0.00
C ILE A 75 6.45 4.79 -1.02
N GLY A 76 5.44 4.64 -1.86
CA GLY A 76 5.06 5.69 -2.81
C GLY A 76 4.71 7.00 -2.12
N HIS A 77 4.04 6.96 -0.98
CA HIS A 77 3.80 8.17 -0.19
C HIS A 77 5.10 8.86 0.22
N TYR A 78 6.10 8.07 0.58
CA TYR A 78 7.40 8.60 0.98
C TYR A 78 8.15 9.24 -0.20
N ILE A 79 8.22 8.52 -1.32
CA ILE A 79 9.01 8.96 -2.47
C ILE A 79 8.36 10.14 -3.18
N LEU A 80 7.06 10.05 -3.41
CA LEU A 80 6.34 11.01 -4.24
C LEU A 80 5.76 12.17 -3.44
N GLY A 81 5.67 12.03 -2.12
CA GLY A 81 4.97 12.99 -1.28
C GLY A 81 3.51 13.15 -1.67
N ALA A 82 2.96 12.17 -2.36
CA ALA A 82 1.64 12.27 -2.95
C ALA A 82 0.59 11.60 -2.08
N GLY A 83 -0.64 12.06 -2.20
CA GLY A 83 -1.81 11.40 -1.64
C GLY A 83 -2.26 10.24 -2.52
N HIS A 84 -3.50 9.83 -2.35
CA HIS A 84 -4.05 8.73 -3.12
C HIS A 84 -4.47 9.17 -4.52
N ALA A 85 -4.28 8.27 -5.48
CA ALA A 85 -4.76 8.46 -6.82
C ALA A 85 -6.19 7.94 -6.95
N THR A 86 -6.89 8.41 -7.95
CA THR A 86 -8.25 7.95 -8.25
C THR A 86 -8.24 6.98 -9.41
N CYS A 87 -9.30 6.17 -9.50
CA CYS A 87 -9.46 5.26 -10.61
C CYS A 87 -9.65 6.06 -11.91
N PRO A 88 -8.86 5.77 -12.96
CA PRO A 88 -8.98 6.49 -14.23
C PRO A 88 -10.24 6.14 -15.00
N GLY A 89 -10.89 5.02 -14.70
CA GLY A 89 -12.13 4.63 -15.36
C GLY A 89 -12.37 3.14 -15.33
N ALA A 90 -13.58 2.74 -15.65
CA ALA A 90 -13.95 1.33 -15.66
C ALA A 90 -13.09 0.56 -16.66
N GLY A 91 -12.62 -0.61 -16.27
CA GLY A 91 -11.77 -1.45 -17.10
C GLY A 91 -10.32 -0.99 -17.23
N GLN A 92 -9.98 0.17 -16.68
CA GLN A 92 -8.60 0.65 -16.69
C GLN A 92 -7.82 0.09 -15.51
N PRO A 93 -6.49 -0.13 -15.66
CA PRO A 93 -5.67 -0.56 -14.54
C PRO A 93 -5.68 0.49 -13.43
N ALA A 94 -5.81 0.04 -12.19
CA ALA A 94 -5.75 0.93 -11.04
C ALA A 94 -4.29 1.35 -10.78
N PRO A 95 -4.04 2.64 -10.53
CA PRO A 95 -2.69 3.08 -10.15
C PRO A 95 -2.30 2.51 -8.79
N VAL A 96 -1.00 2.31 -8.58
CA VAL A 96 -0.49 1.77 -7.31
C VAL A 96 -0.84 2.69 -6.13
N MET A 97 -0.94 3.99 -6.36
CA MET A 97 -1.27 4.94 -5.30
C MET A 97 -2.77 5.04 -5.01
N MET A 98 -3.58 4.25 -5.67
CA MET A 98 -5.00 4.17 -5.35
C MET A 98 -5.21 3.33 -4.10
N THR A 99 -5.98 3.84 -3.15
CA THR A 99 -6.33 3.07 -1.96
C THR A 99 -7.20 1.88 -2.36
N LEU A 100 -6.84 0.72 -1.84
CA LEU A 100 -7.64 -0.48 -2.02
C LEU A 100 -8.75 -0.47 -0.98
N SER A 101 -9.78 0.31 -1.25
CA SER A 101 -10.98 0.34 -0.41
C SER A 101 -11.90 -0.82 -0.77
N VAL A 102 -12.83 -1.12 0.13
CA VAL A 102 -13.89 -2.07 -0.18
C VAL A 102 -14.61 -1.56 -1.41
N ASN A 103 -14.57 -2.36 -2.45
CA ASN A 103 -15.16 -1.96 -3.71
C ASN A 103 -16.68 -2.04 -3.62
N ARG A 104 -17.29 -0.90 -3.41
CA ARG A 104 -18.74 -0.81 -3.30
C ARG A 104 -19.46 -1.08 -4.62
N THR A 105 -18.73 -1.04 -5.71
CA THR A 105 -19.29 -1.25 -7.04
C THR A 105 -19.12 -2.70 -7.52
N GLY A 106 -18.39 -3.52 -6.78
CA GLY A 106 -18.12 -4.89 -7.20
C GLY A 106 -17.16 -5.04 -8.37
N LEU A 107 -16.57 -3.95 -8.82
CA LEU A 107 -15.61 -3.98 -9.93
C LEU A 107 -14.26 -4.46 -9.43
N GLY A 108 -13.68 -5.41 -10.14
CA GLY A 108 -12.32 -5.86 -9.85
C GLY A 108 -11.30 -4.77 -10.10
N LEU A 109 -10.35 -4.64 -9.21
CA LEU A 109 -9.28 -3.68 -9.37
C LEU A 109 -8.10 -4.31 -10.09
N ARG A 110 -7.63 -3.65 -11.11
CA ARG A 110 -6.36 -3.99 -11.76
C ARG A 110 -5.32 -2.98 -11.32
N VAL A 111 -4.25 -3.48 -10.73
CA VAL A 111 -3.17 -2.62 -10.24
C VAL A 111 -1.98 -2.77 -11.17
N VAL A 112 -1.39 -1.64 -11.53
CA VAL A 112 -0.20 -1.60 -12.36
C VAL A 112 0.99 -1.22 -11.48
N PHE A 113 1.98 -2.08 -11.42
CA PHE A 113 3.25 -1.75 -10.79
C PHE A 113 4.10 -0.95 -11.75
N SER A 114 4.80 0.03 -11.21
CA SER A 114 5.64 0.91 -11.98
C SER A 114 6.63 0.11 -12.84
N GLY A 115 6.68 0.46 -14.12
CA GLY A 115 7.61 -0.13 -15.06
C GLY A 115 7.27 -1.54 -15.51
N ARG A 116 6.10 -2.06 -15.16
CA ARG A 116 5.74 -3.42 -15.51
C ARG A 116 4.29 -3.53 -15.91
N ARG A 117 3.92 -4.72 -16.29
CA ARG A 117 2.58 -5.05 -16.71
C ARG A 117 1.58 -5.01 -15.55
N PRO A 118 0.30 -4.98 -15.87
CA PRO A 118 -0.78 -5.05 -14.90
C PRO A 118 -0.66 -6.30 -14.03
N VAL A 119 -0.97 -6.16 -12.78
CA VAL A 119 -0.85 -7.24 -11.82
C VAL A 119 -2.17 -7.85 -11.48
N MET A 120 -3.18 -7.46 -11.95
CA MET A 120 -4.33 -8.09 -11.77
C MET A 120 -5.43 -7.73 -11.89
#